data_fd3579f8c1bf0ed8d6a504e671cb2380
#
_entry.id   fd3579f8c1bf0ed8d6a504e671cb2380
#
_cell.length_a   1.000
_cell.length_b   1.000
_cell.length_c   1.000
_cell.angle_alpha   90.00
_cell.angle_beta   90.00
_cell.angle_gamma   90.00
#
_symmetry.space_group_name_H-M   'P 1'
#
loop_
_entity.id
_entity.type
_entity.pdbx_description
1 polymer ?
#
loop_
_entity_poly.entity_id
_entity_poly.type
_entity_poly.pdbx_seq_one_letter_code
_entity_poly.pdbx_strand_id
1 'polypeptide(L)'
;KLLLDSGRVNFGAALDEEPKPQRVVINFIVLGVPVAKKRPRFFLRGKHVGTYNAQETEEGRLRLDIARQLPVPWTLLKGPIRVICRFYMRRPKSHYGTGKNSNTLKQKAPLYHTSTPDIDNLQKTVYDCCNQVVWGDDACVFESVSRKEYSGSPRTEITVEVFNHG
;
A
#
# COMPACT_ATOMS: atom_id res chain seq x y z
N LYS A 1 -24.22 -68.41 0.50
CA LYS A 1 -24.51 -67.11 -0.05
C LYS A 1 -24.02 -66.06 0.96
N LEU A 2 -22.74 -65.64 0.80
CA LEU A 2 -22.10 -64.67 1.65
C LEU A 2 -22.42 -63.30 1.08
N LEU A 3 -23.06 -62.49 1.88
CA LEU A 3 -23.21 -61.02 1.64
C LEU A 3 -21.97 -60.31 2.22
N LEU A 4 -21.14 -59.76 1.35
CA LEU A 4 -20.05 -58.91 1.72
C LEU A 4 -20.64 -57.51 2.00
N ASP A 5 -20.64 -57.14 3.27
CA ASP A 5 -21.00 -55.82 3.75
C ASP A 5 -19.82 -54.85 3.42
N SER A 6 -20.05 -53.93 2.47
CA SER A 6 -19.08 -52.94 2.07
C SER A 6 -19.00 -51.85 3.11
N GLY A 7 -18.12 -52.02 4.09
CA GLY A 7 -17.79 -50.97 5.05
C GLY A 7 -17.23 -49.75 4.36
N ARG A 8 -18.06 -48.71 4.19
CA ARG A 8 -17.60 -47.37 3.87
C ARG A 8 -16.80 -46.84 5.07
N VAL A 9 -15.49 -46.82 4.93
CA VAL A 9 -14.64 -46.11 5.85
C VAL A 9 -14.87 -44.61 5.61
N ASN A 10 -15.58 -43.99 6.54
CA ASN A 10 -15.84 -42.55 6.52
C ASN A 10 -14.58 -41.85 7.02
N PHE A 11 -13.69 -41.42 6.11
CA PHE A 11 -12.59 -40.51 6.41
C PHE A 11 -13.13 -39.11 6.56
N GLY A 12 -14.05 -38.91 7.50
CA GLY A 12 -14.41 -37.63 8.02
C GLY A 12 -13.42 -37.22 9.11
N ALA A 13 -12.13 -37.10 8.75
CA ALA A 13 -11.26 -36.29 9.57
C ALA A 13 -11.81 -34.87 9.51
N ALA A 14 -12.39 -34.39 10.60
CA ALA A 14 -12.55 -32.98 10.81
C ALA A 14 -11.15 -32.40 10.64
N LEU A 15 -10.94 -31.70 9.53
CA LEU A 15 -9.79 -30.80 9.42
C LEU A 15 -9.98 -29.82 10.55
N ASP A 16 -9.16 -29.93 11.59
CA ASP A 16 -9.09 -28.97 12.66
C ASP A 16 -8.93 -27.61 11.97
N GLU A 17 -10.00 -26.80 11.96
CA GLU A 17 -9.92 -25.43 11.46
C GLU A 17 -8.91 -24.73 12.39
N GLU A 18 -7.71 -24.49 11.89
CA GLU A 18 -6.73 -23.69 12.62
C GLU A 18 -7.39 -22.38 13.04
N PRO A 19 -7.26 -21.96 14.29
CA PRO A 19 -7.89 -20.75 14.78
C PRO A 19 -7.46 -19.58 13.89
N LYS A 20 -8.44 -18.92 13.27
CA LYS A 20 -8.17 -17.77 12.40
C LYS A 20 -7.40 -16.73 13.20
N PRO A 21 -6.20 -16.33 12.76
CA PRO A 21 -5.38 -15.38 13.50
C PRO A 21 -6.17 -14.10 13.76
N GLN A 22 -6.14 -13.62 14.99
CA GLN A 22 -6.70 -12.32 15.32
C GLN A 22 -5.93 -11.25 14.55
N ARG A 23 -6.68 -10.38 13.88
CA ARG A 23 -6.10 -9.37 13.00
C ARG A 23 -6.44 -7.97 13.53
N VAL A 24 -5.43 -7.13 13.67
CA VAL A 24 -5.56 -5.69 13.93
C VAL A 24 -5.40 -4.96 12.59
N VAL A 25 -6.32 -4.04 12.29
CA VAL A 25 -6.33 -3.27 11.04
C VAL A 25 -6.18 -1.79 11.34
N ILE A 26 -5.23 -1.13 10.69
CA ILE A 26 -4.99 0.30 10.77
C ILE A 26 -5.05 0.89 9.36
N ASN A 27 -5.75 2.01 9.23
CA ASN A 27 -5.89 2.69 7.95
C ASN A 27 -5.30 4.10 8.03
N PHE A 28 -4.59 4.48 6.96
CA PHE A 28 -4.07 5.83 6.78
C PHE A 28 -4.57 6.40 5.47
N ILE A 29 -4.89 7.70 5.48
CA ILE A 29 -5.23 8.45 4.27
C ILE A 29 -4.32 9.67 4.20
N VAL A 30 -3.50 9.74 3.16
CA VAL A 30 -2.61 10.87 2.90
C VAL A 30 -3.09 11.61 1.65
N LEU A 31 -3.52 12.83 1.84
CA LEU A 31 -4.05 13.67 0.77
C LEU A 31 -2.94 14.22 -0.14
N GLY A 32 -3.25 14.38 -1.40
CA GLY A 32 -2.34 14.90 -2.42
C GLY A 32 -1.92 13.84 -3.43
N VAL A 33 -1.14 14.27 -4.42
CA VAL A 33 -0.67 13.34 -5.46
C VAL A 33 0.28 12.33 -4.85
N PRO A 34 0.07 11.01 -5.08
CA PRO A 34 0.98 9.98 -4.57
C PRO A 34 2.43 10.23 -4.99
N VAL A 35 3.35 10.09 -4.04
CA VAL A 35 4.78 10.35 -4.21
C VAL A 35 5.52 9.05 -4.49
N ALA A 36 6.22 8.98 -5.63
CA ALA A 36 7.04 7.83 -5.99
C ALA A 36 8.51 8.08 -5.64
N LYS A 37 9.22 7.04 -5.21
CA LYS A 37 10.66 7.13 -4.92
C LYS A 37 11.42 7.58 -6.15
N LYS A 38 12.20 8.64 -6.02
CA LYS A 38 13.12 9.11 -7.05
C LYS A 38 14.53 8.60 -6.75
N ARG A 39 15.29 8.36 -7.79
CA ARG A 39 16.72 8.04 -7.63
C ARG A 39 17.46 9.23 -7.03
N PRO A 40 18.41 9.02 -6.11
CA PRO A 40 19.28 10.08 -5.63
C PRO A 40 19.93 10.81 -6.81
N ARG A 41 20.03 12.12 -6.73
CA ARG A 41 20.75 12.91 -7.73
C ARG A 41 22.19 13.09 -7.31
N PHE A 42 23.09 12.96 -8.28
CA PHE A 42 24.50 13.24 -8.08
C PHE A 42 24.79 14.70 -8.41
N PHE A 43 25.66 15.32 -7.67
CA PHE A 43 26.23 16.60 -8.01
C PHE A 43 27.74 16.55 -7.91
N LEU A 44 28.38 17.31 -8.80
CA LEU A 44 29.84 17.51 -8.81
C LEU A 44 30.15 18.88 -8.23
N ARG A 45 30.97 18.92 -7.19
CA ARG A 45 31.53 20.17 -6.64
C ARG A 45 33.04 20.05 -6.63
N GLY A 46 33.67 20.55 -7.70
CA GLY A 46 35.10 20.33 -7.94
C GLY A 46 35.40 18.85 -8.21
N LYS A 47 36.27 18.25 -7.40
CA LYS A 47 36.61 16.80 -7.46
C LYS A 47 35.70 15.93 -6.57
N HIS A 48 34.74 16.51 -5.84
CA HIS A 48 33.88 15.79 -4.94
C HIS A 48 32.53 15.46 -5.63
N VAL A 49 32.16 14.19 -5.60
CA VAL A 49 30.83 13.70 -6.00
C VAL A 49 29.99 13.56 -4.73
N GLY A 50 28.88 14.28 -4.67
CA GLY A 50 27.92 14.13 -3.61
C GLY A 50 26.59 13.62 -4.15
N THR A 51 25.77 13.04 -3.26
CA THR A 51 24.39 12.63 -3.56
C THR A 51 23.44 13.37 -2.64
N TYR A 52 22.28 13.73 -3.16
CA TYR A 52 21.19 14.28 -2.34
C TYR A 52 19.86 13.64 -2.73
N ASN A 53 18.98 13.51 -1.72
CA ASN A 53 17.61 13.08 -1.95
C ASN A 53 16.77 14.30 -2.34
N ALA A 54 16.39 14.39 -3.61
CA ALA A 54 15.58 15.49 -4.13
C ALA A 54 14.12 15.48 -3.61
N GLN A 55 13.73 14.48 -2.84
CA GLN A 55 12.38 14.28 -2.31
C GLN A 55 12.28 14.30 -0.79
N GLU A 56 13.33 14.65 -0.09
CA GLU A 56 13.37 14.65 1.38
C GLU A 56 12.17 15.36 2.00
N THR A 57 11.77 16.50 1.44
CA THR A 57 10.61 17.27 1.91
C THR A 57 9.28 16.55 1.66
N GLU A 58 9.11 15.92 0.49
CA GLU A 58 7.88 15.20 0.13
C GLU A 58 7.74 13.91 0.97
N GLU A 59 8.83 13.17 1.16
CA GLU A 59 8.89 11.98 2.02
C GLU A 59 8.68 12.35 3.49
N GLY A 60 9.32 13.42 3.96
CA GLY A 60 9.14 13.93 5.32
C GLY A 60 7.69 14.32 5.62
N ARG A 61 7.02 14.98 4.67
CA ARG A 61 5.60 15.31 4.79
C ARG A 61 4.73 14.06 4.85
N LEU A 62 4.93 13.09 3.94
CA LEU A 62 4.19 11.83 3.93
C LEU A 62 4.36 11.09 5.27
N ARG A 63 5.60 10.99 5.76
CA ARG A 63 5.91 10.36 7.04
C ARG A 63 5.21 11.05 8.21
N LEU A 64 5.19 12.38 8.23
CA LEU A 64 4.52 13.17 9.26
C LEU A 64 3.00 13.00 9.20
N ASP A 65 2.40 12.98 8.01
CA ASP A 65 0.96 12.78 7.83
C ASP A 65 0.52 11.38 8.29
N ILE A 66 1.34 10.35 8.08
CA ILE A 66 1.12 9.00 8.63
C ILE A 66 1.23 9.03 10.15
N ALA A 67 2.31 9.60 10.70
CA ALA A 67 2.56 9.63 12.14
C ALA A 67 1.44 10.34 12.93
N ARG A 68 0.86 11.41 12.37
CA ARG A 68 -0.26 12.14 12.99
C ARG A 68 -1.56 11.35 13.09
N GLN A 69 -1.73 10.30 12.31
CA GLN A 69 -2.91 9.45 12.32
C GLN A 69 -2.78 8.25 13.28
N LEU A 70 -1.59 8.07 13.87
CA LEU A 70 -1.37 7.02 14.87
C LEU A 70 -1.97 7.44 16.23
N PRO A 71 -2.53 6.50 17.00
CA PRO A 71 -2.98 6.77 18.36
C PRO A 71 -1.80 7.12 19.29
N VAL A 72 -2.07 7.84 20.37
CA VAL A 72 -1.06 8.18 21.37
C VAL A 72 -1.48 7.59 22.71
N PRO A 73 -0.61 6.80 23.37
CA PRO A 73 0.75 6.38 22.95
C PRO A 73 0.73 5.35 21.82
N TRP A 74 1.77 5.36 20.97
CA TRP A 74 1.95 4.40 19.89
C TRP A 74 3.12 3.45 20.16
N THR A 75 2.92 2.18 19.89
CA THR A 75 3.97 1.16 19.91
C THR A 75 4.10 0.56 18.52
N LEU A 76 5.32 0.45 18.01
CA LEU A 76 5.59 -0.11 16.70
C LEU A 76 4.97 -1.51 16.57
N LEU A 77 4.31 -1.74 15.45
CA LEU A 77 3.72 -3.04 15.13
C LEU A 77 4.80 -4.11 15.06
N LYS A 78 4.48 -5.29 15.60
CA LYS A 78 5.33 -6.48 15.61
C LYS A 78 4.52 -7.66 15.05
N GLY A 79 5.22 -8.62 14.44
CA GLY A 79 4.60 -9.82 13.87
C GLY A 79 4.42 -9.72 12.36
N PRO A 80 3.78 -10.71 11.72
CA PRO A 80 3.51 -10.71 10.29
C PRO A 80 2.57 -9.57 9.91
N ILE A 81 2.96 -8.77 8.92
CA ILE A 81 2.20 -7.60 8.45
C ILE A 81 1.81 -7.81 6.99
N ARG A 82 0.55 -7.51 6.68
CA ARG A 82 0.06 -7.33 5.31
C ARG A 82 -0.17 -5.84 5.05
N VAL A 83 0.34 -5.35 3.93
CA VAL A 83 0.18 -3.94 3.54
C VAL A 83 -0.62 -3.85 2.24
N ILE A 84 -1.68 -3.05 2.25
CA ILE A 84 -2.49 -2.78 1.07
C ILE A 84 -2.40 -1.29 0.75
N CYS A 85 -1.89 -0.95 -0.44
CA CYS A 85 -1.73 0.42 -0.90
C CYS A 85 -2.66 0.71 -2.08
N ARG A 86 -3.43 1.80 -1.99
CA ARG A 86 -4.22 2.32 -3.10
C ARG A 86 -3.74 3.72 -3.43
N PHE A 87 -3.20 3.89 -4.65
CA PHE A 87 -2.66 5.14 -5.14
C PHE A 87 -3.66 5.79 -6.09
N TYR A 88 -4.32 6.84 -5.65
CA TYR A 88 -5.26 7.61 -6.44
C TYR A 88 -4.53 8.75 -7.14
N MET A 89 -4.18 8.53 -8.38
CA MET A 89 -3.42 9.46 -9.22
C MET A 89 -4.32 10.56 -9.76
N ARG A 90 -3.76 11.76 -9.92
CA ARG A 90 -4.50 12.90 -10.49
C ARG A 90 -5.01 12.58 -11.89
N ARG A 91 -6.32 12.74 -12.08
CA ARG A 91 -6.94 12.55 -13.39
C ARG A 91 -6.61 13.74 -14.30
N PRO A 92 -6.06 13.52 -15.51
CA PRO A 92 -5.73 14.61 -16.43
C PRO A 92 -6.99 15.23 -17.03
N LYS A 93 -6.89 16.49 -17.44
CA LYS A 93 -8.00 17.22 -18.08
C LYS A 93 -8.54 16.53 -19.34
N SER A 94 -7.70 15.82 -20.07
CA SER A 94 -8.09 15.06 -21.26
C SER A 94 -9.12 13.95 -21.02
N HIS A 95 -9.30 13.52 -19.76
CA HIS A 95 -10.31 12.53 -19.37
C HIS A 95 -11.70 13.14 -19.19
N TYR A 96 -11.81 14.45 -19.17
CA TYR A 96 -13.08 15.17 -19.07
C TYR A 96 -13.53 15.72 -20.44
N GLY A 97 -14.78 16.12 -20.52
CA GLY A 97 -15.32 16.83 -21.69
C GLY A 97 -14.70 18.23 -21.85
N THR A 98 -15.21 18.98 -22.79
CA THR A 98 -14.78 20.35 -23.09
C THR A 98 -15.94 21.33 -22.93
N GLY A 99 -15.66 22.62 -22.80
CA GLY A 99 -16.66 23.69 -22.66
C GLY A 99 -17.60 23.43 -21.47
N LYS A 100 -18.89 23.37 -21.72
CA LYS A 100 -19.92 23.11 -20.69
C LYS A 100 -19.76 21.77 -19.97
N ASN A 101 -19.10 20.79 -20.60
CA ASN A 101 -18.88 19.45 -20.07
C ASN A 101 -17.48 19.26 -19.45
N SER A 102 -16.74 20.34 -19.17
CA SER A 102 -15.36 20.28 -18.65
C SER A 102 -15.23 19.54 -17.31
N ASN A 103 -16.32 19.41 -16.55
CA ASN A 103 -16.38 18.68 -15.28
C ASN A 103 -17.01 17.29 -15.42
N THR A 104 -17.43 16.91 -16.61
CA THR A 104 -18.06 15.62 -16.88
C THR A 104 -17.02 14.63 -17.38
N LEU A 105 -16.86 13.51 -16.69
CA LEU A 105 -15.95 12.45 -17.07
C LEU A 105 -16.42 11.81 -18.39
N LYS A 106 -15.50 11.64 -19.35
CA LYS A 106 -15.78 10.92 -20.58
C LYS A 106 -16.11 9.46 -20.30
N GLN A 107 -17.08 8.89 -21.00
CA GLN A 107 -17.49 7.49 -20.83
C GLN A 107 -16.35 6.49 -21.00
N LYS A 108 -15.38 6.78 -21.88
CA LYS A 108 -14.19 5.93 -22.15
C LYS A 108 -12.97 6.35 -21.33
N ALA A 109 -13.11 7.22 -20.32
CA ALA A 109 -11.99 7.60 -19.49
C ALA A 109 -11.50 6.40 -18.66
N PRO A 110 -10.17 6.09 -18.67
CA PRO A 110 -9.67 4.92 -18.00
C PRO A 110 -9.80 5.05 -16.47
N LEU A 111 -10.06 3.91 -15.81
CA LEU A 111 -10.06 3.81 -14.35
C LEU A 111 -8.64 3.65 -13.83
N TYR A 112 -7.88 2.72 -14.42
CA TYR A 112 -6.54 2.39 -13.94
C TYR A 112 -5.48 3.30 -14.53
N HIS A 113 -4.52 3.69 -13.70
CA HIS A 113 -3.37 4.49 -14.10
C HIS A 113 -2.22 3.56 -14.53
N THR A 114 -1.94 3.53 -15.83
CA THR A 114 -0.96 2.60 -16.44
C THR A 114 0.32 3.29 -16.94
N SER A 115 0.51 4.57 -16.60
CA SER A 115 1.71 5.34 -16.92
C SER A 115 2.60 5.55 -15.68
N THR A 116 3.72 6.24 -15.85
CA THR A 116 4.61 6.63 -14.74
C THR A 116 3.89 7.53 -13.73
N PRO A 117 4.25 7.45 -12.45
CA PRO A 117 5.33 6.65 -11.85
C PRO A 117 4.97 5.16 -11.72
N ASP A 118 5.99 4.31 -11.60
CA ASP A 118 5.83 2.87 -11.43
C ASP A 118 5.29 2.54 -10.04
N ILE A 119 4.52 1.46 -9.96
CA ILE A 119 3.79 1.09 -8.74
C ILE A 119 4.74 0.69 -7.60
N ASP A 120 5.85 0.03 -7.93
CA ASP A 120 6.90 -0.37 -7.00
C ASP A 120 7.59 0.83 -6.36
N ASN A 121 7.85 1.89 -7.14
CA ASN A 121 8.42 3.14 -6.63
C ASN A 121 7.45 3.90 -5.68
N LEU A 122 6.14 3.83 -5.94
CA LEU A 122 5.12 4.37 -5.05
C LEU A 122 5.07 3.58 -3.74
N GLN A 123 5.06 2.25 -3.84
CA GLN A 123 5.06 1.35 -2.69
C GLN A 123 6.32 1.52 -1.83
N LYS A 124 7.49 1.63 -2.47
CA LYS A 124 8.75 1.85 -1.77
C LYS A 124 8.73 3.13 -0.95
N THR A 125 8.18 4.22 -1.48
CA THR A 125 8.02 5.47 -0.70
C THR A 125 7.16 5.25 0.54
N VAL A 126 6.04 4.52 0.42
CA VAL A 126 5.19 4.20 1.57
C VAL A 126 5.97 3.41 2.62
N TYR A 127 6.73 2.40 2.22
CA TYR A 127 7.52 1.57 3.13
C TYR A 127 8.59 2.39 3.84
N ASP A 128 9.38 3.17 3.10
CA ASP A 128 10.41 4.06 3.67
C ASP A 128 9.80 5.05 4.69
N CYS A 129 8.54 5.49 4.48
CA CYS A 129 7.84 6.38 5.40
C CYS A 129 7.22 5.67 6.61
N CYS A 130 6.80 4.42 6.47
CA CYS A 130 6.20 3.62 7.53
C CYS A 130 7.25 2.95 8.43
N ASN A 131 8.43 2.65 7.88
CA ASN A 131 9.53 2.03 8.60
C ASN A 131 9.97 2.91 9.79
N GLN A 132 10.08 2.32 10.98
CA GLN A 132 10.36 3.02 12.26
C GLN A 132 9.30 4.07 12.67
N VAL A 133 8.12 4.03 12.04
CA VAL A 133 6.96 4.88 12.40
C VAL A 133 5.75 4.01 12.72
N VAL A 134 5.41 3.11 11.82
CA VAL A 134 4.27 2.20 11.95
C VAL A 134 4.74 0.83 12.43
N TRP A 135 5.79 0.29 11.83
CA TRP A 135 6.46 -0.98 12.19
C TRP A 135 7.97 -0.81 12.32
N GLY A 136 8.64 -1.81 12.92
CA GLY A 136 10.06 -1.73 13.23
C GLY A 136 10.98 -1.98 12.03
N ASP A 137 10.59 -2.88 11.12
CA ASP A 137 11.38 -3.28 9.95
C ASP A 137 10.48 -3.82 8.85
N ASP A 138 10.78 -3.50 7.59
CA ASP A 138 10.03 -3.95 6.42
C ASP A 138 10.08 -5.48 6.24
N ALA A 139 11.06 -6.16 6.85
CA ALA A 139 11.15 -7.62 6.85
C ALA A 139 9.94 -8.31 7.50
N CYS A 140 9.16 -7.62 8.34
CA CYS A 140 7.94 -8.15 8.90
C CYS A 140 6.75 -8.16 7.90
N VAL A 141 6.88 -7.52 6.73
CA VAL A 141 5.84 -7.50 5.70
C VAL A 141 5.89 -8.79 4.88
N PHE A 142 4.94 -9.69 5.10
CA PHE A 142 4.87 -10.96 4.39
C PHE A 142 4.00 -10.89 3.12
N GLU A 143 3.08 -9.93 3.04
CA GLU A 143 2.20 -9.74 1.89
C GLU A 143 2.01 -8.26 1.57
N SER A 144 2.05 -7.95 0.29
CA SER A 144 1.83 -6.58 -0.20
C SER A 144 0.91 -6.58 -1.42
N VAL A 145 -0.11 -5.72 -1.38
CA VAL A 145 -1.04 -5.51 -2.48
C VAL A 145 -1.06 -4.03 -2.83
N SER A 146 -0.77 -3.70 -4.08
CA SER A 146 -0.73 -2.31 -4.54
C SER A 146 -1.55 -2.09 -5.80
N ARG A 147 -2.23 -0.94 -5.89
CA ARG A 147 -3.09 -0.58 -7.02
C ARG A 147 -3.00 0.90 -7.33
N LYS A 148 -2.96 1.24 -8.63
CA LYS A 148 -3.00 2.62 -9.13
C LYS A 148 -4.29 2.89 -9.89
N GLU A 149 -4.99 3.93 -9.51
CA GLU A 149 -6.22 4.37 -10.14
C GLU A 149 -6.20 5.88 -10.39
N TYR A 150 -6.95 6.33 -11.38
CA TYR A 150 -7.20 7.76 -11.55
C TYR A 150 -8.31 8.24 -10.62
N SER A 151 -8.12 9.41 -10.00
CA SER A 151 -9.14 10.05 -9.16
C SER A 151 -9.16 11.56 -9.35
N GLY A 152 -10.35 12.15 -9.18
CA GLY A 152 -10.51 13.61 -9.06
C GLY A 152 -9.96 14.15 -7.74
N SER A 153 -9.83 13.27 -6.72
CA SER A 153 -9.25 13.60 -5.41
C SER A 153 -8.02 12.73 -5.17
N PRO A 154 -6.82 13.19 -5.62
CA PRO A 154 -5.58 12.44 -5.48
C PRO A 154 -5.24 12.19 -4.01
N ARG A 155 -4.85 10.96 -3.68
CA ARG A 155 -4.48 10.55 -2.32
C ARG A 155 -3.79 9.20 -2.34
N THR A 156 -3.16 8.85 -1.23
CA THR A 156 -2.67 7.51 -0.94
C THR A 156 -3.48 6.93 0.23
N GLU A 157 -4.06 5.77 0.05
CA GLU A 157 -4.69 5.00 1.11
C GLU A 157 -3.81 3.81 1.44
N ILE A 158 -3.52 3.60 2.73
CA ILE A 158 -2.68 2.54 3.23
C ILE A 158 -3.46 1.79 4.30
N THR A 159 -3.65 0.49 4.09
CA THR A 159 -4.21 -0.42 5.10
C THR A 159 -3.10 -1.34 5.57
N VAL A 160 -2.90 -1.39 6.88
CA VAL A 160 -1.92 -2.25 7.54
C VAL A 160 -2.69 -3.25 8.39
N GLU A 161 -2.50 -4.54 8.12
CA GLU A 161 -3.09 -5.64 8.86
C GLU A 161 -1.98 -6.40 9.59
N VAL A 162 -2.09 -6.53 10.92
CA VAL A 162 -1.16 -7.32 11.73
C VAL A 162 -1.84 -8.61 12.13
N PHE A 163 -1.16 -9.71 11.94
CA PHE A 163 -1.63 -11.05 12.27
C PHE A 163 -0.95 -11.52 13.55
N ASN A 164 -1.71 -11.62 14.62
CA ASN A 164 -1.22 -12.18 15.89
C ASN A 164 -1.50 -13.68 15.88
N HIS A 165 -0.44 -14.48 15.94
CA HIS A 165 -0.57 -15.86 16.34
C HIS A 165 -0.85 -15.85 17.85
N GLY A 166 -2.04 -16.32 18.22
CA GLY A 166 -2.43 -16.45 19.64
C GLY A 166 -1.52 -17.44 20.38
#